data_b3502e187b741be56488472c058de395
#
_entry.id   b3502e187b741be56488472c058de395
#
_cell.length_a   1.000
_cell.length_b   1.000
_cell.length_c   1.000
_cell.angle_alpha   90.00
_cell.angle_beta   90.00
_cell.angle_gamma   90.00
#
_symmetry.space_group_name_H-M   'P 1'
#
loop_
_entity.id
_entity.type
_entity.pdbx_description
1 polymer ?
#
loop_
_entity_poly.entity_id
_entity_poly.type
_entity_poly.pdbx_seq_one_letter_code
_entity_poly.pdbx_strand_id
1 'polypeptide(L)'
;MQAREFFEKQRDFTDTENAVDVIGEQVKALVVEDHADSEQARCPQIVTGPTLEDRKSVFQGHAATVMSLAEVKAVMNKLKSSSKIARATHNMLAYRIEGEKSSSLLQDCDDDGEDAAGGRMLHLLQLLDVKNVVVVVSRWYGGIHLGPDRFKHINNAARQVLELAGLISDKPGKKKGPQTVK
;
A
#
# COMPACT_ATOMS: atom_id res chain seq x y z
N MET A 1 35.36 -54.82 -33.14
CA MET A 1 34.89 -53.49 -33.57
C MET A 1 33.67 -53.05 -32.74
N GLN A 2 33.62 -53.30 -31.43
CA GLN A 2 32.45 -52.99 -30.59
C GLN A 2 32.83 -52.33 -29.22
N ALA A 3 34.09 -52.02 -28.98
CA ALA A 3 34.55 -51.43 -27.74
C ALA A 3 34.78 -49.90 -27.82
N ARG A 4 34.74 -49.30 -29.01
CA ARG A 4 34.97 -47.85 -29.15
C ARG A 4 33.68 -46.99 -29.09
N GLU A 5 32.52 -47.55 -29.41
CA GLU A 5 31.23 -46.84 -29.35
C GLU A 5 30.67 -46.71 -27.92
N PHE A 6 31.16 -47.51 -26.98
CA PHE A 6 30.68 -47.49 -25.58
C PHE A 6 31.33 -46.38 -24.76
N PHE A 7 32.51 -45.88 -25.17
CA PHE A 7 33.22 -44.80 -24.45
C PHE A 7 32.90 -43.38 -24.95
N GLU A 8 32.27 -43.24 -26.11
CA GLU A 8 31.85 -41.93 -26.57
C GLU A 8 30.49 -41.49 -25.98
N LYS A 9 29.69 -42.45 -25.52
CA LYS A 9 28.35 -42.14 -24.93
C LYS A 9 28.38 -41.76 -23.45
N GLN A 10 29.55 -41.82 -22.79
CA GLN A 10 29.71 -41.39 -21.38
C GLN A 10 30.33 -39.99 -21.20
N ARG A 11 30.68 -39.30 -22.29
CA ARG A 11 31.25 -37.95 -22.21
C ARG A 11 30.23 -36.85 -22.26
N ASP A 12 29.02 -37.12 -22.75
CA ASP A 12 27.95 -36.10 -22.87
C ASP A 12 27.07 -35.96 -21.61
N PHE A 13 27.36 -36.76 -20.54
CA PHE A 13 26.52 -36.75 -19.33
C PHE A 13 27.10 -35.91 -18.20
N THR A 14 28.36 -35.46 -18.31
CA THR A 14 29.00 -34.65 -17.24
C THR A 14 28.86 -33.12 -17.46
N ASP A 15 28.44 -32.68 -18.67
CA ASP A 15 28.29 -31.24 -18.93
C ASP A 15 26.88 -30.69 -18.51
N THR A 16 25.93 -31.60 -18.25
CA THR A 16 24.57 -31.18 -17.82
C THR A 16 24.46 -30.93 -16.31
N GLU A 17 25.30 -31.61 -15.48
CA GLU A 17 25.29 -31.36 -14.04
C GLU A 17 25.91 -30.01 -13.66
N ASN A 18 26.97 -29.59 -14.38
CA ASN A 18 27.56 -28.25 -14.16
C ASN A 18 26.67 -27.10 -14.61
N ALA A 19 25.78 -27.32 -15.59
CA ALA A 19 24.87 -26.27 -16.06
C ALA A 19 23.70 -26.03 -15.07
N VAL A 20 23.27 -27.05 -14.35
CA VAL A 20 22.19 -26.95 -13.36
C VAL A 20 22.66 -26.24 -12.10
N ASP A 21 23.91 -26.47 -11.67
CA ASP A 21 24.48 -25.80 -10.50
C ASP A 21 24.73 -24.31 -10.73
N VAL A 22 25.19 -23.92 -11.93
CA VAL A 22 25.41 -22.50 -12.29
C VAL A 22 24.09 -21.75 -12.39
N ILE A 23 23.03 -22.36 -12.92
CA ILE A 23 21.69 -21.76 -12.98
C ILE A 23 21.09 -21.67 -11.57
N GLY A 24 21.33 -22.67 -10.73
CA GLY A 24 20.87 -22.69 -9.33
C GLY A 24 21.50 -21.57 -8.49
N GLU A 25 22.77 -21.24 -8.69
CA GLU A 25 23.46 -20.13 -8.01
C GLU A 25 23.01 -18.76 -8.56
N GLN A 26 22.81 -18.63 -9.88
CA GLN A 26 22.31 -17.38 -10.47
C GLN A 26 20.86 -17.10 -10.07
N VAL A 27 19.99 -18.12 -9.96
CA VAL A 27 18.62 -17.96 -9.47
C VAL A 27 18.61 -17.61 -7.99
N LYS A 28 19.51 -18.18 -7.17
CA LYS A 28 19.69 -17.78 -5.77
C LYS A 28 20.16 -16.32 -5.63
N ALA A 29 21.08 -15.88 -6.49
CA ALA A 29 21.54 -14.48 -6.49
C ALA A 29 20.43 -13.51 -6.89
N LEU A 30 19.62 -13.85 -7.90
CA LEU A 30 18.47 -13.04 -8.34
C LEU A 30 17.34 -12.98 -7.29
N VAL A 31 17.15 -14.06 -6.51
CA VAL A 31 16.14 -14.08 -5.43
C VAL A 31 16.63 -13.34 -4.17
N VAL A 32 17.95 -13.21 -3.99
CA VAL A 32 18.54 -12.50 -2.84
C VAL A 32 18.54 -10.99 -3.03
N GLU A 33 18.57 -10.48 -4.29
CA GLU A 33 18.55 -9.03 -4.54
C GLU A 33 17.18 -8.39 -4.29
N ASP A 34 16.05 -9.15 -4.41
CA ASP A 34 14.70 -8.64 -4.09
C ASP A 34 14.39 -8.62 -2.57
N HIS A 35 15.24 -9.23 -1.73
CA HIS A 35 15.06 -9.27 -0.27
C HIS A 35 15.94 -8.27 0.51
N ALA A 36 16.91 -7.61 -0.15
CA ALA A 36 17.82 -6.68 0.53
C ALA A 36 17.20 -5.29 0.81
N ASP A 37 16.11 -4.93 0.12
CA ASP A 37 15.46 -3.60 0.26
C ASP A 37 14.31 -3.59 1.30
N SER A 38 14.01 -4.73 1.94
CA SER A 38 12.88 -4.85 2.88
C SER A 38 13.27 -4.72 4.36
N GLU A 39 14.56 -4.58 4.69
CA GLU A 39 15.00 -4.87 6.06
C GLU A 39 15.36 -3.66 6.92
N GLN A 40 14.91 -2.46 6.70
CA GLN A 40 14.96 -1.40 7.74
C GLN A 40 14.41 -0.04 7.27
N ALA A 41 13.33 -0.02 6.50
CA ALA A 41 12.63 1.25 6.35
C ALA A 41 12.11 1.67 7.74
N ARG A 42 12.65 2.76 8.27
CA ARG A 42 12.17 3.35 9.52
C ARG A 42 10.69 3.66 9.36
N CYS A 43 9.84 3.04 10.20
CA CYS A 43 8.40 3.30 10.15
C CYS A 43 8.14 4.80 10.38
N PRO A 44 7.50 5.51 9.44
CA PRO A 44 7.13 6.90 9.59
C PRO A 44 6.18 7.10 10.78
N GLN A 45 6.07 8.35 11.26
CA GLN A 45 5.10 8.71 12.28
C GLN A 45 3.68 8.55 11.73
N ILE A 46 2.87 7.72 12.40
CA ILE A 46 1.49 7.47 12.04
C ILE A 46 0.58 8.38 12.88
N VAL A 47 -0.23 9.17 12.20
CA VAL A 47 -1.32 9.93 12.81
C VAL A 47 -2.56 9.06 12.79
N THR A 48 -3.26 8.96 13.91
CA THR A 48 -4.51 8.21 14.05
C THR A 48 -5.66 9.16 14.32
N GLY A 49 -6.69 9.10 13.50
CA GLY A 49 -7.89 9.90 13.62
C GLY A 49 -8.87 9.37 14.71
N PRO A 50 -9.91 10.14 14.99
CA PRO A 50 -11.00 9.69 15.85
C PRO A 50 -11.79 8.56 15.18
N THR A 51 -12.53 7.81 15.99
CA THR A 51 -13.45 6.80 15.51
C THR A 51 -14.77 7.42 15.07
N LEU A 52 -15.29 6.94 13.93
CA LEU A 52 -16.66 7.23 13.47
C LEU A 52 -17.49 5.98 13.68
N GLU A 53 -18.67 6.12 14.22
CA GLU A 53 -19.59 5.00 14.46
C GLU A 53 -20.91 5.21 13.73
N ASP A 54 -21.39 4.20 13.03
CA ASP A 54 -22.71 4.14 12.44
C ASP A 54 -23.25 2.71 12.50
N ARG A 55 -24.48 2.54 13.01
CA ARG A 55 -25.17 1.24 13.11
C ARG A 55 -24.23 0.14 13.65
N LYS A 56 -23.52 0.43 14.77
CA LYS A 56 -22.53 -0.43 15.44
C LYS A 56 -21.26 -0.74 14.61
N SER A 57 -21.15 -0.31 13.37
CA SER A 57 -19.89 -0.36 12.64
C SER A 57 -19.03 0.80 13.06
N VAL A 58 -17.72 0.55 13.27
CA VAL A 58 -16.72 1.56 13.66
C VAL A 58 -15.73 1.72 12.54
N PHE A 59 -15.33 2.96 12.24
CA PHE A 59 -14.32 3.31 11.26
C PHE A 59 -13.26 4.17 11.91
N GLN A 60 -11.99 3.96 11.57
CA GLN A 60 -10.89 4.77 12.08
C GLN A 60 -9.83 4.94 11.00
N GLY A 61 -9.46 6.20 10.71
CA GLY A 61 -8.43 6.53 9.74
C GLY A 61 -7.04 6.62 10.38
N HIS A 62 -6.02 6.22 9.63
CA HIS A 62 -4.60 6.35 9.95
C HIS A 62 -3.89 6.92 8.74
N ALA A 63 -2.98 7.87 8.93
CA ALA A 63 -2.20 8.47 7.84
C ALA A 63 -0.74 8.65 8.25
N ALA A 64 0.15 8.54 7.27
CA ALA A 64 1.56 8.85 7.42
C ALA A 64 2.12 9.46 6.13
N THR A 65 3.12 10.32 6.26
CA THR A 65 3.95 10.74 5.13
C THR A 65 4.91 9.61 4.78
N VAL A 66 4.96 9.22 3.51
CA VAL A 66 5.79 8.13 2.99
C VAL A 66 6.46 8.54 1.70
N MET A 67 7.71 8.09 1.52
CA MET A 67 8.52 8.38 0.33
C MET A 67 8.85 7.12 -0.47
N SER A 68 8.50 5.93 0.03
CA SER A 68 8.79 4.65 -0.62
C SER A 68 7.73 3.58 -0.30
N LEU A 69 7.66 2.53 -1.13
CA LEU A 69 6.83 1.35 -0.85
C LEU A 69 7.26 0.61 0.41
N ALA A 70 8.56 0.63 0.73
CA ALA A 70 9.07 0.03 1.94
C ALA A 70 8.46 0.71 3.19
N GLU A 71 8.33 2.05 3.17
CA GLU A 71 7.66 2.79 4.24
C GLU A 71 6.16 2.51 4.31
N VAL A 72 5.47 2.36 3.16
CA VAL A 72 4.05 1.93 3.14
C VAL A 72 3.88 0.58 3.82
N LYS A 73 4.73 -0.41 3.49
CA LYS A 73 4.75 -1.73 4.13
C LYS A 73 5.04 -1.62 5.64
N ALA A 74 6.01 -0.79 6.04
CA ALA A 74 6.35 -0.57 7.45
C ALA A 74 5.18 0.03 8.25
N VAL A 75 4.46 1.01 7.69
CA VAL A 75 3.24 1.58 8.28
C VAL A 75 2.17 0.50 8.47
N MET A 76 1.89 -0.31 7.45
CA MET A 76 0.88 -1.36 7.53
C MET A 76 1.25 -2.43 8.57
N ASN A 77 2.51 -2.86 8.60
CA ASN A 77 3.02 -3.81 9.59
C ASN A 77 2.89 -3.23 11.01
N LYS A 78 3.24 -1.96 11.20
CA LYS A 78 3.11 -1.27 12.49
C LYS A 78 1.65 -1.18 12.94
N LEU A 79 0.72 -0.86 12.05
CA LEU A 79 -0.71 -0.84 12.36
C LEU A 79 -1.21 -2.24 12.73
N LYS A 80 -0.88 -3.26 11.93
CA LYS A 80 -1.27 -4.66 12.19
C LYS A 80 -0.61 -5.26 13.44
N SER A 81 0.45 -4.68 13.99
CA SER A 81 1.02 -5.08 15.29
C SER A 81 0.12 -4.73 16.48
N SER A 82 -0.82 -3.78 16.29
CA SER A 82 -1.86 -3.51 17.28
C SER A 82 -2.95 -4.58 17.19
N SER A 83 -3.20 -5.28 18.30
CA SER A 83 -4.25 -6.32 18.38
C SER A 83 -5.65 -5.80 18.05
N LYS A 84 -5.93 -4.52 18.29
CA LYS A 84 -7.18 -3.86 17.91
C LYS A 84 -7.32 -3.78 16.40
N ILE A 85 -6.29 -3.27 15.70
CA ILE A 85 -6.30 -3.09 14.24
C ILE A 85 -6.21 -4.45 13.52
N ALA A 86 -5.39 -5.37 14.02
CA ALA A 86 -5.30 -6.72 13.48
C ALA A 86 -6.64 -7.48 13.48
N ARG A 87 -7.54 -7.14 14.42
CA ARG A 87 -8.90 -7.71 14.51
C ARG A 87 -9.97 -6.89 13.80
N ALA A 88 -9.59 -5.84 13.08
CA ALA A 88 -10.54 -5.14 12.21
C ALA A 88 -11.05 -6.10 11.13
N THR A 89 -12.30 -5.91 10.69
CA THR A 89 -12.87 -6.70 9.60
C THR A 89 -12.16 -6.40 8.29
N HIS A 90 -11.80 -5.12 8.08
CA HIS A 90 -11.08 -4.65 6.91
C HIS A 90 -10.12 -3.53 7.31
N ASN A 91 -8.92 -3.50 6.70
CA ASN A 91 -7.93 -2.43 6.80
C ASN A 91 -7.60 -1.95 5.39
N MET A 92 -8.47 -1.14 4.83
CA MET A 92 -8.34 -0.61 3.47
C MET A 92 -7.18 0.37 3.38
N LEU A 93 -6.43 0.30 2.28
CA LEU A 93 -5.21 1.08 2.05
C LEU A 93 -5.31 1.87 0.75
N ALA A 94 -4.77 3.09 0.73
CA ALA A 94 -4.44 3.82 -0.48
C ALA A 94 -3.19 4.66 -0.26
N TYR A 95 -2.32 4.78 -1.29
CA TYR A 95 -1.13 5.61 -1.22
C TYR A 95 -0.85 6.32 -2.55
N ARG A 96 -0.13 7.44 -2.46
CA ARG A 96 0.42 8.18 -3.59
C ARG A 96 1.81 8.69 -3.21
N ILE A 97 2.83 8.36 -4.00
CA ILE A 97 4.24 8.69 -3.76
C ILE A 97 4.81 9.32 -5.03
N GLU A 98 5.45 10.47 -4.89
CA GLU A 98 6.22 11.05 -5.99
C GLU A 98 7.48 10.22 -6.24
N GLY A 99 7.69 9.83 -7.49
CA GLY A 99 8.91 9.15 -7.90
C GLY A 99 10.07 10.12 -8.04
N GLU A 100 11.29 9.58 -8.11
CA GLU A 100 12.52 10.37 -8.27
C GLU A 100 12.54 11.25 -9.54
N LYS A 101 11.85 10.81 -10.60
CA LYS A 101 11.66 11.63 -11.81
C LYS A 101 10.40 12.46 -11.62
N SER A 102 10.55 13.77 -11.78
CA SER A 102 9.51 14.82 -11.54
C SER A 102 8.13 14.59 -12.16
N SER A 103 7.96 13.57 -13.00
CA SER A 103 6.68 13.23 -13.64
C SER A 103 6.16 11.83 -13.27
N SER A 104 6.89 11.04 -12.48
CA SER A 104 6.45 9.71 -12.10
C SER A 104 5.69 9.76 -10.76
N LEU A 105 4.52 9.15 -10.73
CA LEU A 105 3.70 9.01 -9.53
C LEU A 105 3.40 7.53 -9.32
N LEU A 106 3.86 7.00 -8.20
CA LEU A 106 3.56 5.66 -7.76
C LEU A 106 2.33 5.71 -6.87
N GLN A 107 1.25 5.06 -7.27
CA GLN A 107 0.00 5.05 -6.52
C GLN A 107 -0.71 3.72 -6.69
N ASP A 108 -1.32 3.24 -5.61
CA ASP A 108 -2.11 2.01 -5.61
C ASP A 108 -3.04 1.97 -4.39
N CYS A 109 -3.90 0.95 -4.32
CA CYS A 109 -4.84 0.75 -3.23
C CYS A 109 -5.13 -0.73 -3.01
N ASP A 110 -5.60 -1.06 -1.79
CA ASP A 110 -6.04 -2.39 -1.40
C ASP A 110 -7.37 -2.25 -0.63
N ASP A 111 -8.36 -3.03 -1.03
CA ASP A 111 -9.70 -3.04 -0.42
C ASP A 111 -9.73 -3.87 0.87
N ASP A 112 -8.79 -4.78 1.11
CA ASP A 112 -8.77 -5.77 2.21
C ASP A 112 -10.14 -6.45 2.38
N GLY A 113 -10.84 -6.76 1.26
CA GLY A 113 -12.15 -7.39 1.22
C GLY A 113 -13.37 -6.46 1.41
N GLU A 114 -13.18 -5.13 1.50
CA GLU A 114 -14.27 -4.15 1.43
C GLU A 114 -14.39 -3.61 -0.01
N ASP A 115 -15.07 -4.35 -0.85
CA ASP A 115 -15.12 -4.12 -2.30
C ASP A 115 -15.25 -2.64 -2.70
N ALA A 116 -14.38 -2.19 -3.60
CA ALA A 116 -14.31 -0.84 -4.17
C ALA A 116 -14.00 0.30 -3.16
N ALA A 117 -13.60 -0.01 -1.94
CA ALA A 117 -13.28 1.01 -0.93
C ALA A 117 -11.90 1.64 -1.17
N GLY A 118 -10.87 0.83 -1.44
CA GLY A 118 -9.52 1.31 -1.71
C GLY A 118 -9.47 2.23 -2.93
N GLY A 119 -10.12 1.84 -4.03
CA GLY A 119 -10.22 2.67 -5.23
C GLY A 119 -10.88 4.02 -4.97
N ARG A 120 -11.90 4.07 -4.09
CA ARG A 120 -12.55 5.34 -3.67
C ARG A 120 -11.64 6.19 -2.79
N MET A 121 -10.86 5.56 -1.90
CA MET A 121 -9.85 6.26 -1.10
C MET A 121 -8.74 6.82 -1.98
N LEU A 122 -8.25 6.05 -2.96
CA LEU A 122 -7.25 6.52 -3.92
C LEU A 122 -7.79 7.71 -4.73
N HIS A 123 -9.03 7.62 -5.20
CA HIS A 123 -9.68 8.73 -5.90
C HIS A 123 -9.81 9.99 -5.02
N LEU A 124 -10.11 9.83 -3.72
CA LEU A 124 -10.09 10.94 -2.76
C LEU A 124 -8.71 11.60 -2.69
N LEU A 125 -7.62 10.82 -2.59
CA LEU A 125 -6.26 11.34 -2.58
C LEU A 125 -5.92 12.10 -3.89
N GLN A 126 -6.43 11.61 -5.02
CA GLN A 126 -6.27 12.27 -6.33
C GLN A 126 -7.01 13.61 -6.38
N LEU A 127 -8.26 13.66 -5.94
CA LEU A 127 -9.08 14.89 -5.88
C LEU A 127 -8.48 15.95 -4.96
N LEU A 128 -7.84 15.53 -3.88
CA LEU A 128 -7.18 16.42 -2.92
C LEU A 128 -5.76 16.79 -3.36
N ASP A 129 -5.26 16.20 -4.45
CA ASP A 129 -3.89 16.30 -4.96
C ASP A 129 -2.82 16.11 -3.88
N VAL A 130 -3.09 15.20 -2.92
CA VAL A 130 -2.14 14.84 -1.87
C VAL A 130 -1.16 13.82 -2.40
N LYS A 131 0.12 14.01 -2.10
CA LYS A 131 1.23 13.15 -2.51
C LYS A 131 2.09 12.81 -1.31
N ASN A 132 2.96 11.82 -1.47
CA ASN A 132 3.86 11.33 -0.42
C ASN A 132 3.09 10.93 0.84
N VAL A 133 2.00 10.20 0.64
CA VAL A 133 1.04 9.82 1.68
C VAL A 133 0.59 8.39 1.55
N VAL A 134 0.41 7.74 2.68
CA VAL A 134 -0.39 6.53 2.83
C VAL A 134 -1.55 6.81 3.78
N VAL A 135 -2.74 6.33 3.43
CA VAL A 135 -3.93 6.34 4.28
C VAL A 135 -4.45 4.93 4.43
N VAL A 136 -4.72 4.54 5.66
CA VAL A 136 -5.36 3.27 6.02
C VAL A 136 -6.65 3.58 6.77
N VAL A 137 -7.74 2.93 6.40
CA VAL A 137 -9.00 2.99 7.16
C VAL A 137 -9.34 1.61 7.67
N SER A 138 -9.36 1.46 8.99
CA SER A 138 -9.81 0.25 9.66
C SER A 138 -11.31 0.28 9.88
N ARG A 139 -11.99 -0.81 9.56
CA ARG A 139 -13.41 -1.00 9.80
C ARG A 139 -13.66 -2.22 10.67
N TRP A 140 -14.45 -2.04 11.73
CA TRP A 140 -15.01 -3.12 12.55
C TRP A 140 -16.50 -3.23 12.24
N TYR A 141 -16.91 -4.33 11.64
CA TYR A 141 -18.29 -4.56 11.25
C TYR A 141 -19.18 -4.77 12.47
N GLY A 142 -20.29 -4.02 12.54
CA GLY A 142 -21.22 -4.04 13.67
C GLY A 142 -22.43 -4.99 13.53
N GLY A 143 -22.41 -5.89 12.52
CA GLY A 143 -23.49 -6.82 12.28
C GLY A 143 -24.65 -6.26 11.44
N ILE A 144 -24.69 -4.96 11.14
CA ILE A 144 -25.72 -4.30 10.33
C ILE A 144 -25.11 -3.83 9.02
N HIS A 145 -25.69 -4.23 7.90
CA HIS A 145 -25.22 -3.79 6.58
C HIS A 145 -25.49 -2.30 6.36
N LEU A 146 -24.43 -1.55 6.04
CA LEU A 146 -24.53 -0.10 5.77
C LEU A 146 -24.83 0.20 4.30
N GLY A 147 -24.71 -0.80 3.41
CA GLY A 147 -24.82 -0.57 1.97
C GLY A 147 -23.85 0.51 1.48
N PRO A 148 -24.28 1.41 0.57
CA PRO A 148 -23.43 2.48 0.04
C PRO A 148 -22.95 3.51 1.08
N ASP A 149 -23.63 3.66 2.22
CA ASP A 149 -23.25 4.63 3.26
C ASP A 149 -21.87 4.33 3.85
N ARG A 150 -21.43 3.05 3.84
CA ARG A 150 -20.09 2.67 4.29
C ARG A 150 -18.99 3.46 3.60
N PHE A 151 -19.14 3.77 2.31
CA PHE A 151 -18.14 4.54 1.55
C PHE A 151 -18.04 5.99 2.00
N LYS A 152 -19.14 6.60 2.46
CA LYS A 152 -19.12 7.94 3.06
C LYS A 152 -18.30 7.94 4.34
N HIS A 153 -18.49 6.93 5.21
CA HIS A 153 -17.73 6.82 6.46
C HIS A 153 -16.25 6.55 6.22
N ILE A 154 -15.93 5.68 5.26
CA ILE A 154 -14.53 5.39 4.86
C ILE A 154 -13.85 6.67 4.37
N ASN A 155 -14.45 7.39 3.41
CA ASN A 155 -13.90 8.64 2.88
C ASN A 155 -13.84 9.75 3.93
N ASN A 156 -14.82 9.84 4.84
CA ASN A 156 -14.81 10.81 5.94
C ASN A 156 -13.67 10.51 6.93
N ALA A 157 -13.46 9.24 7.30
CA ALA A 157 -12.37 8.84 8.18
C ALA A 157 -11.00 9.13 7.54
N ALA A 158 -10.86 8.83 6.23
CA ALA A 158 -9.65 9.13 5.47
C ALA A 158 -9.38 10.64 5.43
N ARG A 159 -10.40 11.45 5.07
CA ARG A 159 -10.27 12.91 4.99
C ARG A 159 -9.92 13.51 6.35
N GLN A 160 -10.62 13.09 7.41
CA GLN A 160 -10.43 13.62 8.76
C GLN A 160 -9.01 13.35 9.28
N VAL A 161 -8.44 12.17 9.02
CA VAL A 161 -7.06 11.88 9.45
C VAL A 161 -6.03 12.65 8.62
N LEU A 162 -6.30 12.91 7.32
CA LEU A 162 -5.44 13.76 6.48
C LEU A 162 -5.42 15.21 6.97
N GLU A 163 -6.57 15.76 7.38
CA GLU A 163 -6.69 17.07 8.00
C GLU A 163 -5.93 17.13 9.32
N LEU A 164 -6.11 16.13 10.19
CA LEU A 164 -5.43 16.02 11.47
C LEU A 164 -3.91 15.90 11.32
N ALA A 165 -3.45 15.20 10.28
CA ALA A 165 -2.03 15.06 9.95
C ALA A 165 -1.44 16.34 9.31
N GLY A 166 -2.24 17.37 9.03
CA GLY A 166 -1.80 18.59 8.35
C GLY A 166 -1.45 18.40 6.88
N LEU A 167 -1.87 17.28 6.28
CA LEU A 167 -1.58 16.94 4.88
C LEU A 167 -2.55 17.62 3.91
N ILE A 168 -3.68 18.05 4.40
CA ILE A 168 -4.66 18.87 3.67
C ILE A 168 -5.15 20.02 4.55
N SER A 169 -5.52 21.15 3.92
CA SER A 169 -6.08 22.29 4.63
C SER A 169 -7.59 22.19 4.70
N ASP A 170 -8.16 22.59 5.82
CA ASP A 170 -9.60 22.58 6.13
C ASP A 170 -10.43 23.58 5.30
N LYS A 171 -9.83 24.27 4.32
CA LYS A 171 -10.55 25.28 3.52
C LYS A 171 -11.06 24.66 2.22
N PRO A 172 -12.39 24.46 2.08
CA PRO A 172 -12.97 24.36 0.77
C PRO A 172 -12.65 25.67 0.05
N GLY A 173 -11.94 25.58 -1.09
CA GLY A 173 -11.51 26.74 -1.87
C GLY A 173 -12.68 27.68 -2.13
N LYS A 174 -12.77 28.79 -1.40
CA LYS A 174 -13.54 29.95 -1.85
C LYS A 174 -12.82 30.45 -3.09
N LYS A 175 -13.29 30.06 -4.27
CA LYS A 175 -13.04 30.82 -5.50
C LYS A 175 -13.50 32.24 -5.21
N LYS A 176 -12.56 33.19 -5.01
CA LYS A 176 -12.86 34.62 -5.07
C LYS A 176 -13.39 34.88 -6.46
N GLY A 177 -14.68 35.07 -6.58
CA GLY A 177 -15.30 35.64 -7.78
C GLY A 177 -14.69 37.00 -8.10
N PRO A 178 -14.64 37.41 -9.37
CA PRO A 178 -14.08 38.70 -9.76
C PRO A 178 -14.87 39.80 -9.06
N GLN A 179 -14.17 40.67 -8.29
CA GLN A 179 -14.73 41.89 -7.75
C GLN A 179 -14.95 42.84 -8.91
N THR A 180 -16.21 43.05 -9.27
CA THR A 180 -16.60 44.15 -10.14
C THR A 180 -16.44 45.47 -9.35
N VAL A 181 -15.42 46.23 -9.71
CA VAL A 181 -15.28 47.62 -9.29
C VAL A 181 -16.30 48.44 -10.07
N LYS A 182 -17.19 49.11 -9.34
CA LYS A 182 -18.00 50.20 -9.87
C LYS A 182 -17.30 51.50 -9.61
#